data_7f110b3c247708486857b65db60aa4d0
#
_entry.id   7f110b3c247708486857b65db60aa4d0
#
_cell.length_a   1.000
_cell.length_b   1.000
_cell.length_c   1.000
_cell.angle_alpha   90.00
_cell.angle_beta   90.00
_cell.angle_gamma   90.00
#
_symmetry.space_group_name_H-M   'P 1'
#
loop_
_entity.id
_entity.type
_entity.pdbx_description
1 polymer ?
#
loop_
_entity_poly.entity_id
_entity_poly.type
_entity_poly.pdbx_seq_one_letter_code
_entity_poly.pdbx_strand_id
1 'polypeptide(L)'
;MNEFLKKYPVPIVGLMLGLAAAGNLIQSYGEIYRNVFGILSAILLVFMLGKILKYPKDVVKSLDNPVVASVFPTMSMGIMLLSTYCTPYLSSFAYLMWIIGIILHIILILWFTKKFVLNFNIKQVFPSWFIVYVGIVVASVTAPVYKMANIGQVAFWFGFVTYLILLPIVFYRVIKVKEMPEPTLPTIAIFAAPASLLLAGYMKSFETKNMMIVWFLMLLSVLMYISVIVMLFKLLKLNFYPSYSGFTFPLIISGISIKLTNGFLIKSKQAIPVLKYLVKFQEIIAISITIYVLVRYIQFLLPKENNSVNINKNN
;
A
#
# COMPACT_ATOMS: atom_id res chain seq x y z
N MET A 1 5.51 -9.37 -25.51
CA MET A 1 5.60 -8.13 -24.71
C MET A 1 4.38 -7.21 -24.88
N ASN A 2 3.88 -6.97 -26.11
CA ASN A 2 2.73 -6.08 -26.35
C ASN A 2 1.45 -6.57 -25.67
N GLU A 3 1.08 -7.83 -25.85
CA GLU A 3 -0.12 -8.42 -25.23
C GLU A 3 -0.01 -8.47 -23.68
N PHE A 4 1.18 -8.76 -23.16
CA PHE A 4 1.46 -8.74 -21.74
C PHE A 4 1.19 -7.37 -21.13
N LEU A 5 1.75 -6.28 -21.68
CA LEU A 5 1.52 -4.92 -21.19
C LEU A 5 0.05 -4.50 -21.31
N LYS A 6 -0.66 -4.94 -22.36
CA LYS A 6 -2.09 -4.67 -22.52
C LYS A 6 -2.92 -5.32 -21.41
N LYS A 7 -2.60 -6.57 -21.04
CA LYS A 7 -3.27 -7.31 -19.95
C LYS A 7 -2.84 -6.88 -18.55
N TYR A 8 -1.70 -6.16 -18.41
CA TYR A 8 -1.13 -5.79 -17.12
C TYR A 8 -2.11 -4.90 -16.32
N PRO A 9 -2.64 -5.33 -15.17
CA PRO A 9 -3.71 -4.63 -14.50
C PRO A 9 -3.18 -3.43 -13.69
N VAL A 10 -3.86 -2.28 -13.78
CA VAL A 10 -3.45 -1.06 -13.06
C VAL A 10 -3.33 -1.27 -11.54
N PRO A 11 -4.21 -2.00 -10.84
CA PRO A 11 -4.10 -2.18 -9.40
C PRO A 11 -2.85 -2.93 -8.91
N ILE A 12 -2.03 -3.51 -9.81
CA ILE A 12 -0.77 -4.17 -9.45
C ILE A 12 0.24 -3.20 -8.78
N VAL A 13 0.08 -1.88 -8.98
CA VAL A 13 0.88 -0.85 -8.29
C VAL A 13 0.74 -0.93 -6.76
N GLY A 14 -0.36 -1.49 -6.24
CA GLY A 14 -0.51 -1.80 -4.83
C GLY A 14 0.42 -2.92 -4.37
N LEU A 15 0.61 -3.98 -5.19
CA LEU A 15 1.61 -5.02 -4.92
C LEU A 15 3.04 -4.48 -5.02
N MET A 16 3.32 -3.62 -6.01
CA MET A 16 4.60 -2.92 -6.14
C MET A 16 4.96 -2.17 -4.86
N LEU A 17 4.04 -1.35 -4.33
CA LEU A 17 4.20 -0.66 -3.06
C LEU A 17 4.42 -1.65 -1.90
N GLY A 18 3.62 -2.73 -1.86
CA GLY A 18 3.73 -3.78 -0.86
C GLY A 18 5.13 -4.42 -0.85
N LEU A 19 5.65 -4.80 -2.02
CA LEU A 19 7.00 -5.38 -2.13
C LEU A 19 8.09 -4.41 -1.64
N ALA A 20 8.06 -3.13 -2.05
CA ALA A 20 9.01 -2.15 -1.56
C ALA A 20 8.96 -2.00 -0.03
N ALA A 21 7.76 -2.00 0.55
CA ALA A 21 7.59 -1.93 2.00
C ALA A 21 8.02 -3.23 2.71
N ALA A 22 7.79 -4.42 2.10
CA ALA A 22 8.18 -5.71 2.64
C ALA A 22 9.70 -5.81 2.85
N GLY A 23 10.49 -5.36 1.88
CA GLY A 23 11.93 -5.32 2.03
C GLY A 23 12.37 -4.46 3.23
N ASN A 24 11.75 -3.29 3.44
CA ASN A 24 12.04 -2.44 4.58
C ASN A 24 11.60 -3.08 5.93
N LEU A 25 10.51 -3.86 5.95
CA LEU A 25 10.06 -4.57 7.15
C LEU A 25 11.08 -5.60 7.64
N ILE A 26 11.67 -6.35 6.70
CA ILE A 26 12.58 -7.45 7.01
C ILE A 26 14.06 -7.11 6.83
N GLN A 27 14.41 -5.86 6.57
CA GLN A 27 15.80 -5.40 6.42
C GLN A 27 16.69 -5.80 7.61
N SER A 28 16.12 -5.85 8.83
CA SER A 28 16.86 -6.25 10.04
C SER A 28 17.38 -7.70 10.01
N TYR A 29 16.91 -8.54 9.10
CA TYR A 29 17.41 -9.91 8.90
C TYR A 29 18.53 -10.01 7.86
N GLY A 30 18.75 -8.94 7.08
CA GLY A 30 19.81 -8.83 6.08
C GLY A 30 19.42 -7.95 4.90
N GLU A 31 20.38 -7.18 4.40
CA GLU A 31 20.17 -6.29 3.24
C GLU A 31 19.79 -7.05 1.97
N ILE A 32 20.20 -8.32 1.86
CA ILE A 32 19.82 -9.15 0.72
C ILE A 32 18.29 -9.28 0.57
N TYR A 33 17.60 -9.47 1.69
CA TYR A 33 16.13 -9.59 1.69
C TYR A 33 15.48 -8.29 1.26
N ARG A 34 15.99 -7.16 1.78
CA ARG A 34 15.54 -5.83 1.35
C ARG A 34 15.70 -5.66 -0.15
N ASN A 35 16.88 -5.95 -0.68
CA ASN A 35 17.20 -5.76 -2.09
C ASN A 35 16.37 -6.65 -3.02
N VAL A 36 16.13 -7.91 -2.67
CA VAL A 36 15.28 -8.83 -3.46
C VAL A 36 13.87 -8.26 -3.61
N PHE A 37 13.23 -7.84 -2.52
CA PHE A 37 11.90 -7.26 -2.58
C PHE A 37 11.88 -5.91 -3.31
N GLY A 38 12.92 -5.09 -3.16
CA GLY A 38 13.10 -3.84 -3.88
C GLY A 38 13.21 -4.05 -5.40
N ILE A 39 13.99 -5.03 -5.84
CA ILE A 39 14.14 -5.39 -7.26
C ILE A 39 12.79 -5.87 -7.84
N LEU A 40 12.09 -6.75 -7.15
CA LEU A 40 10.75 -7.20 -7.58
C LEU A 40 9.78 -6.03 -7.72
N SER A 41 9.79 -5.10 -6.77
CA SER A 41 9.00 -3.87 -6.83
C SER A 41 9.38 -2.99 -8.02
N ALA A 42 10.68 -2.79 -8.26
CA ALA A 42 11.17 -2.01 -9.39
C ALA A 42 10.78 -2.61 -10.75
N ILE A 43 10.81 -3.94 -10.89
CA ILE A 43 10.34 -4.64 -12.09
C ILE A 43 8.86 -4.33 -12.36
N LEU A 44 8.00 -4.39 -11.33
CA LEU A 44 6.58 -4.07 -11.48
C LEU A 44 6.37 -2.60 -11.87
N LEU A 45 7.17 -1.68 -11.34
CA LEU A 45 7.15 -0.27 -11.72
C LEU A 45 7.53 -0.08 -13.19
N VAL A 46 8.60 -0.72 -13.66
CA VAL A 46 9.04 -0.64 -15.06
C VAL A 46 7.94 -1.13 -16.01
N PHE A 47 7.29 -2.24 -15.71
CA PHE A 47 6.16 -2.73 -16.52
C PHE A 47 4.97 -1.77 -16.50
N MET A 48 4.67 -1.15 -15.35
CA MET A 48 3.58 -0.16 -15.26
C MET A 48 3.92 1.08 -16.07
N LEU A 49 5.16 1.60 -15.99
CA LEU A 49 5.61 2.72 -16.83
C LEU A 49 5.52 2.36 -18.32
N GLY A 50 5.96 1.17 -18.70
CA GLY A 50 5.81 0.65 -20.06
C GLY A 50 4.35 0.60 -20.52
N LYS A 51 3.41 0.19 -19.65
CA LYS A 51 1.97 0.24 -19.94
C LYS A 51 1.47 1.67 -20.11
N ILE A 52 1.85 2.59 -19.23
CA ILE A 52 1.42 4.00 -19.30
C ILE A 52 1.90 4.64 -20.60
N LEU A 53 3.15 4.40 -21.00
CA LEU A 53 3.71 4.95 -22.24
C LEU A 53 3.05 4.36 -23.50
N LYS A 54 2.77 3.06 -23.49
CA LYS A 54 2.30 2.37 -24.68
C LYS A 54 0.78 2.37 -24.83
N TYR A 55 0.05 2.34 -23.71
CA TYR A 55 -1.42 2.25 -23.66
C TYR A 55 -2.02 3.32 -22.72
N PRO A 56 -1.68 4.63 -22.92
CA PRO A 56 -2.15 5.68 -22.03
C PRO A 56 -3.68 5.79 -21.98
N LYS A 57 -4.36 5.60 -23.12
CA LYS A 57 -5.82 5.64 -23.19
C LYS A 57 -6.49 4.54 -22.34
N ASP A 58 -5.91 3.34 -22.34
CA ASP A 58 -6.44 2.22 -21.54
C ASP A 58 -6.25 2.49 -20.04
N VAL A 59 -5.11 3.06 -19.65
CA VAL A 59 -4.85 3.45 -18.26
C VAL A 59 -5.84 4.52 -17.83
N VAL A 60 -5.99 5.61 -18.60
CA VAL A 60 -6.94 6.68 -18.27
C VAL A 60 -8.37 6.14 -18.17
N LYS A 61 -8.81 5.31 -19.12
CA LYS A 61 -10.12 4.66 -19.09
C LYS A 61 -10.31 3.78 -17.84
N SER A 62 -9.27 3.07 -17.41
CA SER A 62 -9.35 2.26 -16.18
C SER A 62 -9.55 3.08 -14.91
N LEU A 63 -9.09 4.33 -14.91
CA LEU A 63 -9.28 5.28 -13.82
C LEU A 63 -10.70 5.90 -13.76
N ASP A 64 -11.61 5.50 -14.66
CA ASP A 64 -13.04 5.81 -14.51
C ASP A 64 -13.69 4.94 -13.42
N ASN A 65 -13.10 3.79 -13.12
CA ASN A 65 -13.54 2.97 -12.00
C ASN A 65 -13.01 3.55 -10.67
N PRO A 66 -13.87 3.89 -9.69
CA PRO A 66 -13.48 4.57 -8.46
C PRO A 66 -12.50 3.73 -7.60
N VAL A 67 -12.56 2.38 -7.65
CA VAL A 67 -11.63 1.51 -6.93
C VAL A 67 -10.25 1.57 -7.57
N VAL A 68 -10.18 1.44 -8.89
CA VAL A 68 -8.90 1.50 -9.62
C VAL A 68 -8.27 2.88 -9.45
N ALA A 69 -9.07 3.94 -9.57
CA ALA A 69 -8.65 5.33 -9.38
C ALA A 69 -8.07 5.59 -7.99
N SER A 70 -8.72 5.06 -6.94
CA SER A 70 -8.28 5.25 -5.56
C SER A 70 -7.09 4.35 -5.16
N VAL A 71 -6.85 3.24 -5.86
CA VAL A 71 -5.66 2.41 -5.67
C VAL A 71 -4.44 2.96 -6.43
N PHE A 72 -4.65 3.66 -7.54
CA PHE A 72 -3.55 4.12 -8.40
C PHE A 72 -2.50 4.99 -7.69
N PRO A 73 -2.80 5.85 -6.68
CA PRO A 73 -1.80 6.59 -5.93
C PRO A 73 -0.78 5.72 -5.18
N THR A 74 -1.00 4.39 -5.03
CA THR A 74 0.06 3.50 -4.54
C THR A 74 1.29 3.48 -5.46
N MET A 75 1.16 3.90 -6.72
CA MET A 75 2.29 4.08 -7.62
C MET A 75 3.24 5.18 -7.12
N SER A 76 2.73 6.35 -6.79
CA SER A 76 3.54 7.45 -6.26
C SER A 76 4.13 7.13 -4.89
N MET A 77 3.37 6.43 -4.03
CA MET A 77 3.86 5.91 -2.75
C MET A 77 5.03 4.92 -2.95
N GLY A 78 4.90 4.01 -3.92
CA GLY A 78 5.95 3.05 -4.28
C GLY A 78 7.21 3.74 -4.81
N ILE A 79 7.05 4.78 -5.64
CA ILE A 79 8.20 5.60 -6.12
C ILE A 79 8.92 6.25 -4.93
N MET A 80 8.19 6.83 -3.95
CA MET A 80 8.79 7.39 -2.73
C MET A 80 9.54 6.33 -1.90
N LEU A 81 9.02 5.10 -1.78
CA LEU A 81 9.74 4.03 -1.09
C LEU A 81 10.95 3.54 -1.88
N LEU A 82 10.80 3.29 -3.19
CA LEU A 82 11.89 2.81 -4.05
C LEU A 82 13.03 3.83 -4.12
N SER A 83 12.75 5.13 -4.00
CA SER A 83 13.80 6.14 -3.95
C SER A 83 14.79 5.87 -2.79
N THR A 84 14.29 5.37 -1.64
CA THR A 84 15.16 5.05 -0.49
C THR A 84 16.10 3.86 -0.74
N TYR A 85 15.78 2.99 -1.71
CA TYR A 85 16.68 1.91 -2.15
C TYR A 85 17.81 2.43 -3.04
N CYS A 86 17.55 3.51 -3.79
CA CYS A 86 18.54 4.13 -4.65
C CYS A 86 19.52 5.04 -3.88
N THR A 87 19.16 5.50 -2.67
CA THR A 87 19.95 6.47 -1.89
C THR A 87 21.42 6.05 -1.68
N PRO A 88 21.75 4.78 -1.35
CA PRO A 88 23.12 4.37 -1.12
C PRO A 88 24.02 4.45 -2.37
N TYR A 89 23.43 4.44 -3.57
CA TYR A 89 24.15 4.39 -4.84
C TYR A 89 24.13 5.73 -5.58
N LEU A 90 22.97 6.40 -5.64
CA LEU A 90 22.70 7.59 -6.42
C LEU A 90 21.83 8.56 -5.64
N SER A 91 22.40 9.24 -4.64
CA SER A 91 21.65 10.06 -3.67
C SER A 91 20.84 11.20 -4.33
N SER A 92 21.43 11.93 -5.30
CA SER A 92 20.73 13.02 -6.01
C SER A 92 19.56 12.51 -6.85
N PHE A 93 19.73 11.38 -7.55
CA PHE A 93 18.67 10.74 -8.30
C PHE A 93 17.56 10.22 -7.39
N ALA A 94 17.93 9.61 -6.27
CA ALA A 94 16.99 9.14 -5.26
C ALA A 94 16.13 10.29 -4.68
N TYR A 95 16.77 11.44 -4.39
CA TYR A 95 16.07 12.64 -3.94
C TYR A 95 15.08 13.15 -4.99
N LEU A 96 15.51 13.21 -6.27
CA LEU A 96 14.63 13.61 -7.37
C LEU A 96 13.42 12.66 -7.51
N MET A 97 13.65 11.33 -7.45
CA MET A 97 12.56 10.33 -7.44
C MET A 97 11.58 10.57 -6.31
N TRP A 98 12.08 10.86 -5.11
CA TRP A 98 11.25 11.13 -3.94
C TRP A 98 10.36 12.35 -4.14
N ILE A 99 10.92 13.47 -4.62
CA ILE A 99 10.17 14.70 -4.93
C ILE A 99 9.12 14.44 -6.03
N ILE A 100 9.49 13.73 -7.10
CA ILE A 100 8.54 13.34 -8.17
C ILE A 100 7.40 12.50 -7.57
N GLY A 101 7.69 11.57 -6.67
CA GLY A 101 6.68 10.77 -5.99
C GLY A 101 5.69 11.63 -5.19
N ILE A 102 6.18 12.62 -4.44
CA ILE A 102 5.33 13.55 -3.67
C ILE A 102 4.46 14.39 -4.60
N ILE A 103 5.05 15.02 -5.62
CA ILE A 103 4.33 15.86 -6.57
C ILE A 103 3.24 15.04 -7.29
N LEU A 104 3.59 13.86 -7.77
CA LEU A 104 2.64 12.96 -8.41
C LEU A 104 1.49 12.61 -7.47
N HIS A 105 1.78 12.33 -6.19
CA HIS A 105 0.73 12.01 -5.22
C HIS A 105 -0.22 13.18 -5.00
N ILE A 106 0.31 14.42 -4.87
CA ILE A 106 -0.49 15.64 -4.75
C ILE A 106 -1.39 15.84 -5.98
N ILE A 107 -0.84 15.67 -7.19
CA ILE A 107 -1.62 15.75 -8.43
C ILE A 107 -2.76 14.72 -8.42
N LEU A 108 -2.49 13.50 -7.98
CA LEU A 108 -3.50 12.45 -7.90
C LEU A 108 -4.57 12.75 -6.85
N ILE A 109 -4.22 13.36 -5.71
CA ILE A 109 -5.19 13.85 -4.71
C ILE A 109 -6.12 14.88 -5.36
N LEU A 110 -5.57 15.90 -6.00
CA LEU A 110 -6.35 16.97 -6.62
C LEU A 110 -7.27 16.43 -7.73
N TRP A 111 -6.73 15.57 -8.59
CA TRP A 111 -7.48 14.93 -9.66
C TRP A 111 -8.62 14.06 -9.11
N PHE A 112 -8.34 13.20 -8.13
CA PHE A 112 -9.34 12.32 -7.53
C PHE A 112 -10.44 13.11 -6.82
N THR A 113 -10.06 14.18 -6.08
CA THR A 113 -11.00 15.08 -5.42
C THR A 113 -11.95 15.71 -6.43
N LYS A 114 -11.40 16.26 -7.53
CA LYS A 114 -12.22 16.87 -8.60
C LYS A 114 -13.19 15.85 -9.22
N LYS A 115 -12.74 14.62 -9.46
CA LYS A 115 -13.52 13.62 -10.19
C LYS A 115 -14.59 12.95 -9.33
N PHE A 116 -14.28 12.58 -8.08
CA PHE A 116 -15.13 11.73 -7.24
C PHE A 116 -15.68 12.42 -5.99
N VAL A 117 -14.95 13.39 -5.40
CA VAL A 117 -15.42 14.03 -4.17
C VAL A 117 -16.36 15.21 -4.49
N LEU A 118 -16.05 16.03 -5.49
CA LEU A 118 -16.96 17.10 -5.91
C LEU A 118 -18.26 16.56 -6.54
N ASN A 119 -18.23 15.32 -7.05
CA ASN A 119 -19.40 14.58 -7.53
C ASN A 119 -19.73 13.42 -6.59
N PHE A 120 -19.87 13.75 -5.29
CA PHE A 120 -19.94 12.75 -4.23
C PHE A 120 -21.10 11.78 -4.39
N ASN A 121 -20.76 10.48 -4.36
CA ASN A 121 -21.71 9.38 -4.29
C ASN A 121 -21.16 8.34 -3.29
N ILE A 122 -21.90 8.10 -2.21
CA ILE A 122 -21.51 7.15 -1.16
C ILE A 122 -21.26 5.74 -1.69
N LYS A 123 -21.93 5.31 -2.78
CA LYS A 123 -21.72 4.00 -3.40
C LYS A 123 -20.36 3.89 -4.12
N GLN A 124 -19.70 5.00 -4.41
CA GLN A 124 -18.35 5.07 -4.99
C GLN A 124 -17.26 5.18 -3.93
N VAL A 125 -17.61 5.29 -2.66
CA VAL A 125 -16.65 5.28 -1.55
C VAL A 125 -16.23 3.84 -1.24
N PHE A 126 -14.94 3.60 -1.21
CA PHE A 126 -14.32 2.32 -0.87
C PHE A 126 -13.20 2.53 0.15
N PRO A 127 -12.77 1.49 0.88
CA PRO A 127 -11.62 1.59 1.79
C PRO A 127 -10.35 2.10 1.11
N SER A 128 -10.20 1.90 -0.20
CA SER A 128 -9.10 2.44 -0.99
C SER A 128 -9.05 3.98 -1.07
N TRP A 129 -10.12 4.70 -0.70
CA TRP A 129 -10.08 6.17 -0.58
C TRP A 129 -9.04 6.66 0.44
N PHE A 130 -8.76 5.86 1.47
CA PHE A 130 -7.66 6.16 2.39
C PHE A 130 -6.30 6.27 1.67
N ILE A 131 -6.08 5.50 0.62
CA ILE A 131 -4.81 5.52 -0.13
C ILE A 131 -4.59 6.91 -0.74
N VAL A 132 -5.65 7.52 -1.28
CA VAL A 132 -5.58 8.83 -1.95
C VAL A 132 -5.11 9.92 -0.99
N TYR A 133 -5.66 9.98 0.22
CA TYR A 133 -5.43 11.09 1.14
C TYR A 133 -4.40 10.77 2.22
N VAL A 134 -4.46 9.58 2.81
CA VAL A 134 -3.52 9.19 3.86
C VAL A 134 -2.22 8.67 3.27
N GLY A 135 -2.24 8.22 2.00
CA GLY A 135 -1.05 7.68 1.32
C GLY A 135 0.13 8.65 1.23
N ILE A 136 -0.12 9.96 1.21
CA ILE A 136 0.95 10.98 1.23
C ILE A 136 1.87 10.85 2.46
N VAL A 137 1.41 10.22 3.54
CA VAL A 137 2.20 9.98 4.76
C VAL A 137 3.38 9.04 4.51
N VAL A 138 3.46 8.36 3.35
CA VAL A 138 4.70 7.69 2.93
C VAL A 138 5.85 8.69 2.82
N ALA A 139 5.58 9.94 2.45
CA ALA A 139 6.58 11.00 2.50
C ALA A 139 7.11 11.21 3.94
N SER A 140 6.23 11.12 4.97
CA SER A 140 6.66 11.20 6.38
C SER A 140 7.59 10.04 6.77
N VAL A 141 7.28 8.83 6.30
CA VAL A 141 8.10 7.64 6.60
C VAL A 141 9.49 7.74 5.95
N THR A 142 9.58 8.36 4.77
CA THR A 142 10.81 8.43 3.96
C THR A 142 11.60 9.72 4.11
N ALA A 143 10.99 10.82 4.59
CA ALA A 143 11.60 12.13 4.75
C ALA A 143 12.94 12.16 5.51
N PRO A 144 13.16 11.37 6.60
CA PRO A 144 14.43 11.37 7.32
C PRO A 144 15.63 10.96 6.46
N VAL A 145 15.42 10.09 5.47
CA VAL A 145 16.49 9.66 4.52
C VAL A 145 17.07 10.85 3.76
N TYR A 146 16.23 11.86 3.52
CA TYR A 146 16.58 13.08 2.77
C TYR A 146 16.78 14.29 3.69
N LYS A 147 16.77 14.11 5.01
CA LYS A 147 16.86 15.20 6.01
C LYS A 147 15.74 16.24 5.86
N MET A 148 14.58 15.85 5.37
CA MET A 148 13.41 16.70 5.07
C MET A 148 12.26 16.46 6.06
N ALA A 149 12.57 16.38 7.36
CA ALA A 149 11.57 16.10 8.40
C ALA A 149 10.36 17.04 8.33
N ASN A 150 10.55 18.32 8.01
CA ASN A 150 9.46 19.31 7.89
C ASN A 150 8.43 18.90 6.83
N ILE A 151 8.88 18.43 5.66
CA ILE A 151 7.97 17.93 4.60
C ILE A 151 7.22 16.71 5.14
N GLY A 152 7.92 15.82 5.84
CA GLY A 152 7.30 14.66 6.48
C GLY A 152 6.23 15.05 7.50
N GLN A 153 6.48 16.07 8.33
CA GLN A 153 5.51 16.55 9.32
C GLN A 153 4.27 17.15 8.66
N VAL A 154 4.43 17.94 7.60
CA VAL A 154 3.28 18.47 6.82
C VAL A 154 2.44 17.34 6.23
N ALA A 155 3.09 16.36 5.60
CA ALA A 155 2.40 15.19 5.05
C ALA A 155 1.68 14.37 6.13
N PHE A 156 2.28 14.24 7.32
CA PHE A 156 1.65 13.59 8.47
C PHE A 156 0.36 14.29 8.87
N TRP A 157 0.42 15.61 9.12
CA TRP A 157 -0.76 16.34 9.59
C TRP A 157 -1.89 16.36 8.58
N PHE A 158 -1.56 16.51 7.29
CA PHE A 158 -2.56 16.38 6.24
C PHE A 158 -3.22 15.00 6.26
N GLY A 159 -2.42 13.93 6.30
CA GLY A 159 -2.93 12.57 6.34
C GLY A 159 -3.73 12.27 7.62
N PHE A 160 -3.32 12.83 8.76
CA PHE A 160 -4.01 12.64 10.04
C PHE A 160 -5.40 13.27 10.02
N VAL A 161 -5.51 14.52 9.58
CA VAL A 161 -6.81 15.22 9.49
C VAL A 161 -7.72 14.49 8.49
N THR A 162 -7.21 14.16 7.31
CA THR A 162 -8.01 13.46 6.29
C THR A 162 -8.40 12.05 6.73
N TYR A 163 -7.57 11.36 7.51
CA TYR A 163 -7.93 10.08 8.12
C TYR A 163 -9.14 10.21 9.03
N LEU A 164 -9.14 11.20 9.95
CA LEU A 164 -10.25 11.43 10.88
C LEU A 164 -11.55 11.76 10.16
N ILE A 165 -11.49 12.47 9.03
CA ILE A 165 -12.66 12.80 8.20
C ILE A 165 -13.16 11.56 7.45
N LEU A 166 -12.25 10.81 6.83
CA LEU A 166 -12.62 9.65 5.99
C LEU A 166 -13.08 8.44 6.82
N LEU A 167 -12.56 8.27 8.02
CA LEU A 167 -12.83 7.10 8.84
C LEU A 167 -14.34 6.85 9.02
N PRO A 168 -15.14 7.80 9.52
CA PRO A 168 -16.57 7.61 9.67
C PRO A 168 -17.29 7.40 8.32
N ILE A 169 -16.88 8.08 7.26
CA ILE A 169 -17.51 7.97 5.93
C ILE A 169 -17.32 6.56 5.37
N VAL A 170 -16.08 6.04 5.41
CA VAL A 170 -15.75 4.71 4.89
C VAL A 170 -16.38 3.61 5.76
N PHE A 171 -16.40 3.79 7.10
CA PHE A 171 -17.11 2.87 7.98
C PHE A 171 -18.60 2.84 7.68
N TYR A 172 -19.25 3.99 7.53
CA TYR A 172 -20.65 4.08 7.17
C TYR A 172 -20.91 3.34 5.84
N ARG A 173 -20.06 3.56 4.82
CA ARG A 173 -20.16 2.89 3.53
C ARG A 173 -20.11 1.36 3.65
N VAL A 174 -19.15 0.85 4.40
CA VAL A 174 -18.91 -0.61 4.50
C VAL A 174 -19.94 -1.30 5.39
N ILE A 175 -20.35 -0.67 6.50
CA ILE A 175 -21.19 -1.32 7.53
C ILE A 175 -22.67 -1.05 7.28
N LYS A 176 -23.06 0.15 6.87
CA LYS A 176 -24.47 0.54 6.73
C LYS A 176 -24.95 0.42 5.28
N VAL A 177 -24.26 1.06 4.33
CA VAL A 177 -24.68 1.02 2.92
C VAL A 177 -24.46 -0.36 2.33
N LYS A 178 -23.37 -1.05 2.70
CA LYS A 178 -23.02 -2.39 2.18
C LYS A 178 -22.97 -2.43 0.64
N GLU A 179 -23.50 -3.45 -0.02
CA GLU A 179 -23.58 -3.57 -1.49
C GLU A 179 -22.24 -3.36 -2.21
N MET A 180 -21.15 -3.89 -1.62
CA MET A 180 -19.84 -3.87 -2.28
C MET A 180 -19.76 -5.03 -3.27
N PRO A 181 -19.46 -4.77 -4.57
CA PRO A 181 -19.20 -5.82 -5.54
C PRO A 181 -18.04 -6.74 -5.09
N GLU A 182 -18.16 -8.04 -5.31
CA GLU A 182 -17.16 -9.03 -4.90
C GLU A 182 -15.72 -8.65 -5.30
N PRO A 183 -15.45 -8.16 -6.54
CA PRO A 183 -14.10 -7.76 -6.93
C PRO A 183 -13.51 -6.60 -6.11
N THR A 184 -14.32 -5.87 -5.34
CA THR A 184 -13.89 -4.75 -4.50
C THR A 184 -13.67 -5.14 -3.04
N LEU A 185 -14.18 -6.31 -2.61
CA LEU A 185 -14.09 -6.77 -1.22
C LEU A 185 -12.64 -6.86 -0.69
N PRO A 186 -11.62 -7.24 -1.49
CA PRO A 186 -10.24 -7.24 -1.01
C PRO A 186 -9.77 -5.87 -0.51
N THR A 187 -10.37 -4.76 -0.95
CA THR A 187 -10.03 -3.42 -0.46
C THR A 187 -10.33 -3.23 1.03
N ILE A 188 -11.17 -4.08 1.65
CA ILE A 188 -11.45 -4.03 3.08
C ILE A 188 -10.17 -4.18 3.91
N ALA A 189 -9.18 -4.94 3.44
CA ALA A 189 -7.91 -5.08 4.13
C ALA A 189 -7.16 -3.75 4.28
N ILE A 190 -7.50 -2.75 3.48
CA ILE A 190 -6.88 -1.41 3.54
C ILE A 190 -7.17 -0.71 4.88
N PHE A 191 -8.21 -1.07 5.62
CA PHE A 191 -8.47 -0.51 6.96
C PHE A 191 -7.27 -0.66 7.92
N ALA A 192 -6.43 -1.68 7.76
CA ALA A 192 -5.22 -1.86 8.58
C ALA A 192 -4.13 -0.81 8.29
N ALA A 193 -4.18 -0.11 7.14
CA ALA A 193 -3.10 0.77 6.71
C ALA A 193 -3.11 2.18 7.34
N PRO A 194 -4.21 2.94 7.38
CA PRO A 194 -4.17 4.38 7.66
C PRO A 194 -3.55 4.73 9.01
N ALA A 195 -4.08 4.16 10.11
CA ALA A 195 -3.56 4.40 11.45
C ALA A 195 -2.10 3.90 11.59
N SER A 196 -1.79 2.77 10.97
CA SER A 196 -0.44 2.19 10.96
C SER A 196 0.55 3.07 10.19
N LEU A 197 0.15 3.61 9.04
CA LEU A 197 0.98 4.50 8.23
C LEU A 197 1.21 5.83 8.96
N LEU A 198 0.18 6.38 9.59
CA LEU A 198 0.29 7.56 10.43
C LEU A 198 1.25 7.31 11.62
N LEU A 199 1.11 6.18 12.32
CA LEU A 199 2.01 5.82 13.41
C LEU A 199 3.46 5.73 12.92
N ALA A 200 3.71 5.03 11.80
CA ALA A 200 5.04 4.92 11.23
C ALA A 200 5.61 6.28 10.80
N GLY A 201 4.80 7.13 10.16
CA GLY A 201 5.17 8.48 9.76
C GLY A 201 5.51 9.37 10.96
N TYR A 202 4.70 9.29 12.04
CA TYR A 202 4.95 10.00 13.28
C TYR A 202 6.27 9.57 13.93
N MET A 203 6.50 8.24 14.02
CA MET A 203 7.75 7.70 14.57
C MET A 203 8.98 8.15 13.78
N LYS A 204 8.87 8.37 12.48
CA LYS A 204 10.00 8.74 11.61
C LYS A 204 10.24 10.24 11.54
N SER A 205 9.22 11.07 11.38
CA SER A 205 9.38 12.51 11.07
C SER A 205 9.41 13.44 12.27
N PHE A 206 9.03 12.98 13.44
CA PHE A 206 9.04 13.81 14.65
C PHE A 206 10.17 13.35 15.57
N GLU A 207 11.02 14.28 16.02
CA GLU A 207 12.08 13.98 17.00
C GLU A 207 11.47 13.78 18.38
N THR A 208 10.70 14.76 18.85
CA THR A 208 9.97 14.67 20.12
C THR A 208 8.61 14.03 19.90
N LYS A 209 8.29 12.98 20.68
CA LYS A 209 7.04 12.23 20.57
C LYS A 209 6.05 12.66 21.64
N ASN A 210 4.86 13.08 21.24
CA ASN A 210 3.74 13.19 22.15
C ASN A 210 3.15 11.79 22.38
N MET A 211 3.25 11.29 23.60
CA MET A 211 2.82 9.93 23.93
C MET A 211 1.32 9.70 23.75
N MET A 212 0.49 10.75 23.86
CA MET A 212 -0.95 10.62 23.60
C MET A 212 -1.21 10.26 22.13
N ILE A 213 -0.51 10.90 21.18
CA ILE A 213 -0.60 10.58 19.74
C ILE A 213 -0.10 9.17 19.48
N VAL A 214 1.02 8.77 20.11
CA VAL A 214 1.59 7.42 19.98
C VAL A 214 0.57 6.36 20.40
N TRP A 215 0.00 6.48 21.61
CA TRP A 215 -0.96 5.52 22.14
C TRP A 215 -2.25 5.48 21.34
N PHE A 216 -2.78 6.65 20.94
CA PHE A 216 -3.97 6.76 20.13
C PHE A 216 -3.80 6.03 18.77
N LEU A 217 -2.72 6.35 18.06
CA LEU A 217 -2.47 5.72 16.75
C LEU A 217 -2.11 4.24 16.87
N MET A 218 -1.37 3.84 17.91
CA MET A 218 -1.04 2.45 18.17
C MET A 218 -2.29 1.62 18.47
N LEU A 219 -3.20 2.13 19.31
CA LEU A 219 -4.46 1.46 19.61
C LEU A 219 -5.30 1.27 18.36
N LEU A 220 -5.49 2.34 17.57
CA LEU A 220 -6.23 2.25 16.31
C LEU A 220 -5.58 1.29 15.30
N SER A 221 -4.25 1.35 15.18
CA SER A 221 -3.49 0.45 14.29
C SER A 221 -3.72 -1.02 14.66
N VAL A 222 -3.62 -1.36 15.94
CA VAL A 222 -3.79 -2.75 16.42
C VAL A 222 -5.25 -3.20 16.25
N LEU A 223 -6.23 -2.36 16.60
CA LEU A 223 -7.65 -2.69 16.46
C LEU A 223 -8.03 -2.94 14.99
N MET A 224 -7.59 -2.05 14.09
CA MET A 224 -7.86 -2.20 12.66
C MET A 224 -7.15 -3.42 12.08
N TYR A 225 -5.90 -3.68 12.49
CA TYR A 225 -5.16 -4.88 12.08
C TYR A 225 -5.88 -6.16 12.50
N ILE A 226 -6.29 -6.29 13.76
CA ILE A 226 -7.02 -7.47 14.25
C ILE A 226 -8.32 -7.66 13.47
N SER A 227 -9.09 -6.58 13.26
CA SER A 227 -10.32 -6.62 12.47
C SER A 227 -10.08 -7.14 11.05
N VAL A 228 -9.01 -6.69 10.40
CA VAL A 228 -8.62 -7.15 9.05
C VAL A 228 -8.19 -8.61 9.08
N ILE A 229 -7.39 -9.05 10.06
CA ILE A 229 -6.96 -10.45 10.17
C ILE A 229 -8.16 -11.39 10.29
N VAL A 230 -9.16 -11.05 11.10
CA VAL A 230 -10.39 -11.84 11.21
C VAL A 230 -11.13 -11.93 9.87
N MET A 231 -11.21 -10.83 9.13
CA MET A 231 -11.87 -10.79 7.83
C MET A 231 -11.05 -11.49 6.73
N LEU A 232 -9.74 -11.51 6.85
CA LEU A 232 -8.81 -12.05 5.84
C LEU A 232 -9.11 -13.52 5.54
N PHE A 233 -9.51 -14.33 6.53
CA PHE A 233 -9.88 -15.74 6.33
C PHE A 233 -11.05 -15.92 5.34
N LYS A 234 -11.97 -14.96 5.28
CA LYS A 234 -13.08 -14.95 4.31
C LYS A 234 -12.62 -14.38 2.97
N LEU A 235 -11.83 -13.29 3.00
CA LEU A 235 -11.39 -12.60 1.80
C LEU A 235 -10.43 -13.44 0.94
N LEU A 236 -9.62 -14.29 1.55
CA LEU A 236 -8.72 -15.21 0.83
C LEU A 236 -9.45 -16.36 0.12
N LYS A 237 -10.72 -16.62 0.44
CA LYS A 237 -11.56 -17.62 -0.26
C LYS A 237 -12.16 -17.11 -1.57
N LEU A 238 -12.11 -15.80 -1.83
CA LEU A 238 -12.61 -15.20 -3.05
C LEU A 238 -11.79 -15.65 -4.26
N ASN A 239 -12.38 -15.55 -5.45
CA ASN A 239 -11.63 -15.64 -6.68
C ASN A 239 -10.56 -14.55 -6.73
N PHE A 240 -9.50 -14.78 -7.52
CA PHE A 240 -8.48 -13.75 -7.68
C PHE A 240 -9.02 -12.55 -8.45
N TYR A 241 -8.86 -11.37 -7.86
CA TYR A 241 -9.09 -10.07 -8.47
C TYR A 241 -7.84 -9.19 -8.34
N PRO A 242 -7.59 -8.26 -9.29
CA PRO A 242 -6.46 -7.32 -9.16
C PRO A 242 -6.48 -6.47 -7.87
N SER A 243 -7.63 -6.33 -7.21
CA SER A 243 -7.77 -5.70 -5.89
C SER A 243 -7.10 -6.49 -4.74
N TYR A 244 -6.64 -7.74 -4.97
CA TYR A 244 -5.79 -8.50 -4.04
C TYR A 244 -4.50 -7.76 -3.65
N SER A 245 -4.04 -6.81 -4.48
CA SER A 245 -2.96 -5.90 -4.10
C SER A 245 -3.22 -5.17 -2.78
N GLY A 246 -4.50 -4.94 -2.42
CA GLY A 246 -4.92 -4.37 -1.16
C GLY A 246 -4.61 -5.21 0.09
N PHE A 247 -4.22 -6.48 -0.05
CA PHE A 247 -3.78 -7.31 1.08
C PHE A 247 -2.32 -7.07 1.48
N THR A 248 -1.49 -6.46 0.63
CA THR A 248 -0.03 -6.41 0.81
C THR A 248 0.39 -5.27 1.74
N PHE A 249 0.45 -4.05 1.22
CA PHE A 249 0.95 -2.89 1.97
C PHE A 249 0.26 -2.69 3.33
N PRO A 250 -1.08 -2.86 3.50
CA PRO A 250 -1.73 -2.67 4.78
C PRO A 250 -1.17 -3.55 5.89
N LEU A 251 -0.94 -4.82 5.63
CA LEU A 251 -0.37 -5.75 6.61
C LEU A 251 1.10 -5.43 6.90
N ILE A 252 1.85 -5.03 5.88
CA ILE A 252 3.27 -4.70 6.02
C ILE A 252 3.45 -3.43 6.85
N ILE A 253 2.69 -2.35 6.54
CA ILE A 253 2.84 -1.08 7.26
C ILE A 253 2.39 -1.21 8.72
N SER A 254 1.44 -2.10 9.01
CA SER A 254 1.08 -2.45 10.38
C SER A 254 2.28 -3.06 11.13
N GLY A 255 3.01 -3.99 10.51
CA GLY A 255 4.23 -4.56 11.09
C GLY A 255 5.34 -3.52 11.28
N ILE A 256 5.56 -2.66 10.27
CA ILE A 256 6.56 -1.58 10.36
C ILE A 256 6.22 -0.61 11.50
N SER A 257 4.97 -0.20 11.63
CA SER A 257 4.54 0.76 12.64
C SER A 257 4.76 0.26 14.07
N ILE A 258 4.36 -0.97 14.35
CA ILE A 258 4.55 -1.60 15.67
C ILE A 258 6.04 -1.88 15.94
N LYS A 259 6.81 -2.30 14.93
CA LYS A 259 8.26 -2.49 15.05
C LYS A 259 8.98 -1.18 15.42
N LEU A 260 8.64 -0.06 14.76
CA LEU A 260 9.19 1.26 15.08
C LEU A 260 8.80 1.71 16.47
N THR A 261 7.52 1.55 16.84
CA THR A 261 7.01 1.92 18.16
C THR A 261 7.66 1.10 19.27
N ASN A 262 7.77 -0.22 19.08
CA ASN A 262 8.47 -1.09 20.03
C ASN A 262 9.93 -0.67 20.23
N GLY A 263 10.65 -0.39 19.14
CA GLY A 263 12.02 0.11 19.21
C GLY A 263 12.16 1.44 19.97
N PHE A 264 11.21 2.35 19.77
CA PHE A 264 11.14 3.62 20.49
C PHE A 264 10.87 3.41 22.00
N LEU A 265 9.86 2.61 22.36
CA LEU A 265 9.50 2.33 23.74
C LEU A 265 10.65 1.64 24.51
N ILE A 266 11.39 0.73 23.87
CA ILE A 266 12.59 0.12 24.49
C ILE A 266 13.64 1.19 24.78
N LYS A 267 13.93 2.08 23.83
CA LYS A 267 14.91 3.17 24.02
C LYS A 267 14.49 4.16 25.09
N SER A 268 13.18 4.39 25.24
CA SER A 268 12.59 5.27 26.26
C SER A 268 12.39 4.60 27.63
N LYS A 269 12.91 3.38 27.82
CA LYS A 269 12.75 2.57 29.05
C LYS A 269 11.28 2.26 29.41
N GLN A 270 10.39 2.27 28.44
CA GLN A 270 8.95 1.96 28.56
C GLN A 270 8.61 0.67 27.79
N ALA A 271 9.49 -0.30 27.79
CA ALA A 271 9.33 -1.53 27.02
C ALA A 271 8.06 -2.30 27.42
N ILE A 272 7.31 -2.75 26.41
CA ILE A 272 6.14 -3.63 26.56
C ILE A 272 6.51 -5.00 25.98
N PRO A 273 6.74 -6.01 26.83
CA PRO A 273 7.29 -7.31 26.38
C PRO A 273 6.49 -8.02 25.30
N VAL A 274 5.15 -7.84 25.27
CA VAL A 274 4.28 -8.51 24.29
C VAL A 274 4.48 -7.96 22.86
N LEU A 275 4.93 -6.71 22.70
CA LEU A 275 5.07 -6.09 21.37
C LEU A 275 6.09 -6.81 20.49
N LYS A 276 7.14 -7.41 21.06
CA LYS A 276 8.10 -8.20 20.26
C LYS A 276 7.47 -9.40 19.58
N TYR A 277 6.49 -10.05 20.24
CA TYR A 277 5.76 -11.18 19.68
C TYR A 277 4.74 -10.72 18.62
N LEU A 278 4.07 -9.59 18.88
CA LEU A 278 3.16 -8.98 17.90
C LEU A 278 3.90 -8.59 16.63
N VAL A 279 5.06 -7.94 16.74
CA VAL A 279 5.93 -7.61 15.59
C VAL A 279 6.26 -8.87 14.79
N LYS A 280 6.71 -9.94 15.45
CA LYS A 280 7.08 -11.19 14.79
C LYS A 280 5.89 -11.82 14.05
N PHE A 281 4.74 -11.85 14.70
CA PHE A 281 3.49 -12.34 14.12
C PHE A 281 3.11 -11.52 12.86
N GLN A 282 3.15 -10.17 12.96
CA GLN A 282 2.85 -9.30 11.84
C GLN A 282 3.84 -9.47 10.68
N GLU A 283 5.14 -9.61 10.96
CA GLU A 283 6.18 -9.89 9.94
C GLU A 283 5.85 -11.16 9.15
N ILE A 284 5.57 -12.27 9.86
CA ILE A 284 5.26 -13.56 9.23
C ILE A 284 4.02 -13.44 8.34
N ILE A 285 2.92 -12.92 8.87
CA ILE A 285 1.67 -12.79 8.11
C ILE A 285 1.84 -11.87 6.90
N ALA A 286 2.45 -10.70 7.10
CA ALA A 286 2.63 -9.71 6.04
C ALA A 286 3.47 -10.26 4.88
N ILE A 287 4.59 -10.92 5.17
CA ILE A 287 5.46 -11.50 4.14
C ILE A 287 4.77 -12.67 3.43
N SER A 288 4.14 -13.58 4.18
CA SER A 288 3.43 -14.73 3.60
C SER A 288 2.31 -14.29 2.65
N ILE A 289 1.48 -13.33 3.08
CA ILE A 289 0.40 -12.80 2.24
C ILE A 289 0.95 -12.04 1.01
N THR A 290 2.05 -11.30 1.17
CA THR A 290 2.64 -10.57 0.04
C THR A 290 3.18 -11.54 -1.02
N ILE A 291 3.86 -12.63 -0.61
CA ILE A 291 4.33 -13.68 -1.52
C ILE A 291 3.13 -14.38 -2.17
N TYR A 292 2.10 -14.71 -1.40
CA TYR A 292 0.88 -15.31 -1.93
C TYR A 292 0.26 -14.43 -3.02
N VAL A 293 0.11 -13.13 -2.77
CA VAL A 293 -0.46 -12.18 -3.75
C VAL A 293 0.44 -12.08 -4.99
N LEU A 294 1.76 -12.05 -4.82
CA LEU A 294 2.71 -12.05 -5.94
C LEU A 294 2.50 -13.28 -6.83
N VAL A 295 2.42 -14.48 -6.23
CA VAL A 295 2.17 -15.73 -6.96
C VAL A 295 0.84 -15.67 -7.72
N ARG A 296 -0.24 -15.18 -7.09
CA ARG A 296 -1.55 -15.05 -7.74
C ARG A 296 -1.52 -14.08 -8.93
N TYR A 297 -0.76 -12.97 -8.84
CA TYR A 297 -0.57 -12.06 -9.96
C TYR A 297 0.25 -12.69 -11.10
N ILE A 298 1.30 -13.44 -10.76
CA ILE A 298 2.09 -14.17 -11.77
C ILE A 298 1.19 -15.16 -12.51
N GLN A 299 0.40 -15.97 -11.80
CA GLN A 299 -0.54 -16.91 -12.40
C GLN A 299 -1.59 -16.22 -13.29
N PHE A 300 -2.06 -15.03 -12.91
CA PHE A 300 -3.01 -14.25 -13.69
C PHE A 300 -2.40 -13.70 -14.98
N LEU A 301 -1.12 -13.32 -14.95
CA LEU A 301 -0.41 -12.73 -16.09
C LEU A 301 0.14 -13.75 -17.07
N LEU A 302 0.44 -14.97 -16.60
CA LEU A 302 0.90 -16.05 -17.46
C LEU A 302 -0.22 -16.51 -18.43
N PRO A 303 0.11 -16.85 -19.68
CA PRO A 303 -0.86 -17.44 -20.56
C PRO A 303 -1.37 -18.76 -19.96
N LYS A 304 -2.68 -18.96 -19.95
CA LYS A 304 -3.22 -20.30 -19.69
C LYS A 304 -2.77 -21.20 -20.83
N GLU A 305 -2.06 -22.29 -20.53
CA GLU A 305 -1.86 -23.36 -21.50
C GLU A 305 -3.24 -23.81 -21.97
N ASN A 306 -3.54 -23.57 -23.24
CA ASN A 306 -4.66 -24.23 -23.90
C ASN A 306 -4.31 -25.71 -23.94
N ASN A 307 -4.81 -26.49 -23.01
CA ASN A 307 -4.97 -27.93 -23.21
C ASN A 307 -5.99 -28.12 -24.35
N SER A 308 -5.55 -27.90 -25.56
CA SER A 308 -6.20 -28.45 -26.73
C SER A 308 -6.09 -29.97 -26.62
N VAL A 309 -7.09 -30.57 -26.00
CA VAL A 309 -7.38 -31.99 -26.15
C VAL A 309 -7.47 -32.22 -27.63
N ASN A 310 -6.45 -32.85 -28.22
CA ASN A 310 -6.50 -33.47 -29.51
C ASN A 310 -7.63 -34.52 -29.46
N ILE A 311 -8.83 -34.12 -29.85
CA ILE A 311 -9.85 -35.08 -30.26
C ILE A 311 -9.34 -35.62 -31.58
N ASN A 312 -8.61 -36.73 -31.51
CA ASN A 312 -8.31 -37.58 -32.64
C ASN A 312 -9.62 -37.86 -33.36
N LYS A 313 -9.78 -37.28 -34.53
CA LYS A 313 -10.67 -37.80 -35.59
C LYS A 313 -10.08 -39.11 -36.07
N ASN A 314 -10.39 -40.19 -35.44
CA ASN A 314 -10.42 -41.51 -36.05
C ASN A 314 -11.91 -41.81 -36.36
N ASN A 315 -12.28 -41.63 -37.60
CA ASN A 315 -13.09 -42.56 -38.44
C ASN A 315 -13.33 -41.89 -39.79
#